data_2683cff90db8bbf3260cec9bec2253b2
#
_entry.id   2683cff90db8bbf3260cec9bec2253b2
#
_cell.length_a   1.000
_cell.length_b   1.000
_cell.length_c   1.000
_cell.angle_alpha   90.00
_cell.angle_beta   90.00
_cell.angle_gamma   90.00
#
_symmetry.space_group_name_H-M   'P 1'
#
loop_
_entity.id
_entity.type
_entity.pdbx_description
1 polymer ?
#
loop_
_entity_poly.entity_id
_entity_poly.type
_entity_poly.pdbx_seq_one_letter_code
_entity_poly.pdbx_strand_id
1 'polypeptide(L)'
;TAKSEPVFGGVYKLAAAKDKDDAEFTPKIKLSENSEKVTNPGNKTIYRIYDKETGKIRADLICLADETFDESKDMIIFDPIETWKKTKIKGGTYTLRELLVPIFQKGACVYTSPSVMEIRDICTREKDTLWEESKRLVNPHEVYVDLSDKLYHIKSDLLEEMSMKALGEQ
;
A
#
# COMPACT_ATOMS: atom_id res chain seq x y z
N THR A 1 10.47 -3.56 -24.03
CA THR A 1 9.39 -3.55 -25.02
C THR A 1 8.89 -4.97 -25.28
N ALA A 2 7.69 -5.15 -25.83
CA ALA A 2 7.08 -6.46 -26.10
C ALA A 2 7.91 -7.41 -27.00
N LYS A 3 8.92 -6.89 -27.72
CA LYS A 3 9.83 -7.71 -28.52
C LYS A 3 10.97 -8.32 -27.70
N SER A 4 11.44 -7.65 -26.66
CA SER A 4 12.54 -8.11 -25.80
C SER A 4 12.05 -8.88 -24.57
N GLU A 5 10.87 -8.54 -24.06
CA GLU A 5 10.24 -9.19 -22.90
C GLU A 5 8.76 -9.43 -23.18
N PRO A 6 8.44 -10.51 -23.92
CA PRO A 6 7.05 -10.79 -24.32
C PRO A 6 6.17 -11.30 -23.17
N VAL A 7 6.75 -11.61 -22.01
CA VAL A 7 6.04 -12.11 -20.83
C VAL A 7 6.39 -11.25 -19.62
N PHE A 8 5.36 -10.81 -18.90
CA PHE A 8 5.54 -10.15 -17.61
C PHE A 8 5.89 -11.20 -16.55
N GLY A 9 7.08 -11.09 -15.97
CA GLY A 9 7.50 -11.93 -14.86
C GLY A 9 6.70 -11.62 -13.60
N GLY A 10 6.14 -12.65 -12.97
CA GLY A 10 5.54 -12.51 -11.64
C GLY A 10 6.63 -12.47 -10.57
N VAL A 11 6.51 -11.54 -9.63
CA VAL A 11 7.36 -11.46 -8.44
C VAL A 11 6.48 -11.45 -7.20
N TYR A 12 6.81 -12.28 -6.22
CA TYR A 12 6.13 -12.29 -4.92
C TYR A 12 7.13 -12.53 -3.79
N LYS A 13 6.81 -12.05 -2.61
CA LYS A 13 7.61 -12.22 -1.42
C LYS A 13 6.71 -12.54 -0.23
N LEU A 14 7.16 -13.43 0.65
CA LEU A 14 6.45 -13.76 1.87
C LEU A 14 6.41 -12.52 2.78
N ALA A 15 5.22 -12.07 3.13
CA ALA A 15 4.99 -10.92 4.00
C ALA A 15 4.33 -11.31 5.34
N ALA A 16 3.64 -12.44 5.39
CA ALA A 16 3.04 -12.97 6.60
C ALA A 16 2.88 -14.50 6.48
N ALA A 17 2.93 -15.19 7.60
CA ALA A 17 2.65 -16.61 7.70
C ALA A 17 1.66 -16.86 8.84
N LYS A 18 0.83 -17.89 8.71
CA LYS A 18 -0.12 -18.32 9.72
C LYS A 18 -0.18 -19.84 9.72
N ASP A 19 0.08 -20.44 10.87
CA ASP A 19 -0.15 -21.86 11.04
C ASP A 19 -1.66 -22.15 11.17
N LYS A 20 -2.04 -23.41 10.97
CA LYS A 20 -3.45 -23.80 10.88
C LYS A 20 -4.23 -23.44 12.15
N ASP A 21 -3.56 -23.52 13.30
CA ASP A 21 -4.15 -23.31 14.63
C ASP A 21 -3.96 -21.90 15.17
N ASP A 22 -3.22 -21.02 14.45
CA ASP A 22 -3.01 -19.65 14.85
C ASP A 22 -4.26 -18.79 14.61
N ALA A 23 -4.55 -17.87 15.52
CA ALA A 23 -5.62 -16.88 15.36
C ALA A 23 -5.23 -15.81 14.33
N GLU A 24 -3.96 -15.40 14.31
CA GLU A 24 -3.47 -14.24 13.56
C GLU A 24 -2.28 -14.58 12.64
N PHE A 25 -2.03 -13.72 11.66
CA PHE A 25 -0.85 -13.81 10.82
C PHE A 25 0.39 -13.26 11.53
N THR A 26 1.45 -14.05 11.56
CA THR A 26 2.77 -13.58 11.99
C THR A 26 3.43 -12.80 10.86
N PRO A 27 3.79 -11.52 11.06
CA PRO A 27 4.48 -10.73 10.06
C PRO A 27 5.84 -11.32 9.69
N LYS A 28 6.19 -11.25 8.41
CA LYS A 28 7.50 -11.67 7.89
C LYS A 28 8.08 -10.55 7.05
N ILE A 29 9.40 -10.36 7.15
CA ILE A 29 10.12 -9.35 6.38
C ILE A 29 11.28 -10.00 5.63
N LYS A 30 11.55 -9.52 4.43
CA LYS A 30 12.76 -9.87 3.68
C LYS A 30 13.66 -8.63 3.62
N LEU A 31 14.86 -8.75 4.18
CA LEU A 31 15.88 -7.73 4.08
C LEU A 31 16.48 -7.67 2.67
N SER A 32 16.98 -6.52 2.30
CA SER A 32 17.72 -6.27 1.07
C SER A 32 18.74 -5.16 1.34
N GLU A 33 19.88 -5.20 0.68
CA GLU A 33 20.86 -4.11 0.69
C GLU A 33 20.28 -2.79 0.15
N ASN A 34 19.34 -2.89 -0.80
CA ASN A 34 18.59 -1.74 -1.27
C ASN A 34 17.32 -1.56 -0.42
N SER A 35 17.22 -0.42 0.27
CA SER A 35 16.08 -0.07 1.14
C SER A 35 14.73 -0.10 0.42
N GLU A 36 14.69 0.30 -0.86
CA GLU A 36 13.47 0.26 -1.69
C GLU A 36 12.95 -1.17 -1.93
N LYS A 37 13.83 -2.18 -1.81
CA LYS A 37 13.49 -3.61 -1.98
C LYS A 37 13.12 -4.31 -0.69
N VAL A 38 13.21 -3.62 0.45
CA VAL A 38 12.75 -4.15 1.75
C VAL A 38 11.23 -4.27 1.73
N THR A 39 10.73 -5.46 2.07
CA THR A 39 9.28 -5.72 2.04
C THR A 39 8.55 -5.06 3.20
N ASN A 40 7.31 -4.65 2.99
CA ASN A 40 6.42 -4.29 4.07
C ASN A 40 5.79 -5.57 4.64
N PRO A 41 5.94 -5.84 5.95
CA PRO A 41 5.45 -7.08 6.58
C PRO A 41 3.92 -7.08 6.79
N GLY A 42 3.38 -8.25 7.15
CA GLY A 42 2.00 -8.39 7.59
C GLY A 42 1.00 -8.73 6.47
N ASN A 43 -0.20 -9.12 6.87
CA ASN A 43 -1.37 -9.25 6.00
C ASN A 43 -1.98 -7.85 5.82
N LYS A 44 -1.98 -7.33 4.60
CA LYS A 44 -2.19 -5.91 4.31
C LYS A 44 -3.35 -5.66 3.36
N THR A 45 -3.93 -4.47 3.50
CA THR A 45 -4.79 -3.84 2.50
C THR A 45 -4.27 -2.46 2.11
N ILE A 46 -4.91 -1.81 1.15
CA ILE A 46 -4.53 -0.50 0.64
C ILE A 46 -5.77 0.39 0.56
N TYR A 47 -5.66 1.57 1.15
CA TYR A 47 -6.66 2.63 1.02
C TYR A 47 -6.09 3.78 0.20
N ARG A 48 -6.93 4.40 -0.62
CA ARG A 48 -6.65 5.70 -1.24
C ARG A 48 -7.28 6.80 -0.42
N ILE A 49 -6.48 7.80 -0.08
CA ILE A 49 -6.89 8.97 0.69
C ILE A 49 -7.22 10.08 -0.29
N TYR A 50 -8.44 10.57 -0.25
CA TYR A 50 -8.88 11.70 -1.04
C TYR A 50 -9.07 12.94 -0.18
N ASP A 51 -8.78 14.09 -0.73
CA ASP A 51 -9.20 15.36 -0.17
C ASP A 51 -10.72 15.48 -0.27
N LYS A 52 -11.37 15.73 0.86
CA LYS A 52 -12.83 15.74 0.95
C LYS A 52 -13.49 16.88 0.19
N GLU A 53 -12.80 18.00 0.06
CA GLU A 53 -13.33 19.21 -0.61
C GLU A 53 -13.16 19.10 -2.13
N THR A 54 -11.97 18.69 -2.59
CA THR A 54 -11.62 18.68 -4.01
C THR A 54 -11.81 17.33 -4.69
N GLY A 55 -11.95 16.23 -3.94
CA GLY A 55 -11.96 14.86 -4.46
C GLY A 55 -10.61 14.41 -5.05
N LYS A 56 -9.54 15.18 -4.87
CA LYS A 56 -8.20 14.85 -5.38
C LYS A 56 -7.48 13.88 -4.46
N ILE A 57 -6.61 13.04 -5.05
CA ILE A 57 -5.78 12.08 -4.31
C ILE A 57 -4.76 12.85 -3.47
N ARG A 58 -4.64 12.49 -2.19
CA ARG A 58 -3.57 12.97 -1.29
C ARG A 58 -2.43 11.98 -1.20
N ALA A 59 -2.75 10.70 -0.97
CA ALA A 59 -1.80 9.60 -0.84
C ALA A 59 -2.52 8.25 -0.96
N ASP A 60 -1.78 7.18 -1.14
CA ASP A 60 -2.21 5.81 -0.91
C ASP A 60 -1.65 5.33 0.44
N LEU A 61 -2.46 4.64 1.23
CA LEU A 61 -2.13 4.15 2.56
C LEU A 61 -2.06 2.63 2.54
N ILE A 62 -0.88 2.06 2.81
CA ILE A 62 -0.73 0.63 3.08
C ILE A 62 -0.90 0.41 4.59
N CYS A 63 -1.80 -0.47 4.97
CA CYS A 63 -2.09 -0.80 6.37
C CYS A 63 -2.32 -2.30 6.56
N LEU A 64 -2.42 -2.76 7.79
CA LEU A 64 -2.84 -4.14 8.05
C LEU A 64 -4.32 -4.31 7.70
N ALA A 65 -4.69 -5.52 7.29
CA ALA A 65 -6.06 -5.82 6.86
C ALA A 65 -7.11 -5.75 7.98
N ASP A 66 -6.67 -5.75 9.23
CA ASP A 66 -7.51 -5.61 10.43
C ASP A 66 -7.63 -4.18 10.95
N GLU A 67 -6.89 -3.23 10.35
CA GLU A 67 -7.00 -1.83 10.74
C GLU A 67 -8.30 -1.20 10.22
N THR A 68 -8.90 -0.38 11.06
CA THR A 68 -10.07 0.43 10.73
C THR A 68 -9.78 1.90 11.00
N PHE A 69 -10.29 2.78 10.15
CA PHE A 69 -10.02 4.20 10.24
C PHE A 69 -11.31 5.00 10.40
N ASP A 70 -11.27 5.97 11.30
CA ASP A 70 -12.35 6.94 11.52
C ASP A 70 -11.96 8.25 10.83
N GLU A 71 -12.63 8.57 9.72
CA GLU A 71 -12.33 9.77 8.91
C GLU A 71 -12.53 11.09 9.66
N SER A 72 -13.19 11.07 10.83
CA SER A 72 -13.35 12.24 11.69
C SER A 72 -12.12 12.55 12.53
N LYS A 73 -11.17 11.60 12.64
CA LYS A 73 -9.96 11.72 13.45
C LYS A 73 -8.74 12.05 12.61
N ASP A 74 -7.75 12.67 13.26
CA ASP A 74 -6.44 12.90 12.65
C ASP A 74 -5.75 11.57 12.37
N MET A 75 -5.08 11.48 11.24
CA MET A 75 -4.28 10.32 10.82
C MET A 75 -2.82 10.74 10.63
N ILE A 76 -1.89 9.89 11.03
CA ILE A 76 -0.46 10.05 10.73
C ILE A 76 -0.07 8.91 9.81
N ILE A 77 0.58 9.24 8.71
CA ILE A 77 1.10 8.29 7.72
C ILE A 77 2.61 8.48 7.58
N PHE A 78 3.33 7.41 7.27
CA PHE A 78 4.79 7.34 7.32
C PHE A 78 5.36 6.91 5.98
N ASP A 79 6.37 7.63 5.50
CA ASP A 79 7.14 7.21 4.33
C ASP A 79 7.79 5.84 4.57
N PRO A 80 7.63 4.86 3.66
CA PRO A 80 8.14 3.51 3.84
C PRO A 80 9.66 3.40 3.74
N ILE A 81 10.35 4.40 3.19
CA ILE A 81 11.79 4.43 2.92
C ILE A 81 12.46 5.46 3.82
N GLU A 82 12.02 6.70 3.76
CA GLU A 82 12.54 7.81 4.56
C GLU A 82 11.78 7.89 5.90
N THR A 83 12.11 6.98 6.82
CA THR A 83 11.37 6.72 8.06
C THR A 83 11.22 7.93 8.99
N TRP A 84 11.98 9.00 8.78
CA TRP A 84 11.85 10.29 9.49
C TRP A 84 10.74 11.17 8.91
N LYS A 85 10.29 10.92 7.67
CA LYS A 85 9.18 11.64 7.04
C LYS A 85 7.85 11.06 7.50
N LYS A 86 7.00 11.94 7.97
CA LYS A 86 5.60 11.62 8.33
C LYS A 86 4.68 12.76 7.96
N THR A 87 3.48 12.42 7.57
CA THR A 87 2.44 13.39 7.20
C THR A 87 1.26 13.24 8.14
N LYS A 88 0.80 14.36 8.69
CA LYS A 88 -0.42 14.43 9.48
C LYS A 88 -1.57 14.88 8.59
N ILE A 89 -2.62 14.08 8.49
CA ILE A 89 -3.86 14.38 7.79
C ILE A 89 -4.92 14.70 8.83
N LYS A 90 -5.53 15.89 8.73
CA LYS A 90 -6.52 16.37 9.70
C LYS A 90 -7.84 15.63 9.52
N GLY A 91 -8.43 15.20 10.62
CA GLY A 91 -9.75 14.56 10.66
C GLY A 91 -10.84 15.44 10.05
N GLY A 92 -11.80 14.81 9.39
CA GLY A 92 -12.90 15.47 8.70
C GLY A 92 -12.55 16.13 7.36
N THR A 93 -11.25 16.17 6.96
CA THR A 93 -10.79 16.77 5.69
C THR A 93 -10.47 15.75 4.61
N TYR A 94 -10.65 14.48 4.86
CA TYR A 94 -10.35 13.41 3.92
C TYR A 94 -11.45 12.35 3.89
N THR A 95 -11.43 11.52 2.86
CA THR A 95 -12.20 10.29 2.73
C THR A 95 -11.30 9.15 2.29
N LEU A 96 -11.70 7.91 2.61
CA LEU A 96 -10.95 6.69 2.31
C LEU A 96 -11.72 5.80 1.34
N ARG A 97 -10.99 5.18 0.41
CA ARG A 97 -11.51 4.11 -0.43
C ARG A 97 -10.55 2.93 -0.42
N GLU A 98 -11.02 1.76 -0.03
CA GLU A 98 -10.25 0.53 -0.17
C GLU A 98 -10.05 0.21 -1.66
N LEU A 99 -8.81 -0.14 -2.04
CA LEU A 99 -8.45 -0.39 -3.44
C LEU A 99 -8.50 -1.87 -3.81
N LEU A 100 -8.35 -2.77 -2.83
CA LEU A 100 -8.35 -4.20 -3.08
C LEU A 100 -9.78 -4.71 -3.23
N VAL A 101 -10.03 -5.44 -4.31
CA VAL A 101 -11.32 -6.11 -4.55
C VAL A 101 -11.10 -7.62 -4.66
N PRO A 102 -11.96 -8.45 -4.07
CA PRO A 102 -11.83 -9.90 -4.16
C PRO A 102 -12.15 -10.37 -5.59
N ILE A 103 -11.22 -11.10 -6.20
CA ILE A 103 -11.40 -11.74 -7.52
C ILE A 103 -11.79 -13.20 -7.35
N PHE A 104 -11.11 -13.91 -6.45
CA PHE A 104 -11.39 -15.29 -6.11
C PHE A 104 -11.63 -15.46 -4.62
N GLN A 105 -12.67 -16.20 -4.26
CA GLN A 105 -12.94 -16.61 -2.87
C GLN A 105 -13.24 -18.11 -2.83
N LYS A 106 -12.55 -18.85 -1.96
CA LYS A 106 -12.74 -20.30 -1.78
C LYS A 106 -12.70 -21.09 -3.11
N GLY A 107 -11.83 -20.67 -4.05
CA GLY A 107 -11.67 -21.30 -5.36
C GLY A 107 -12.70 -20.88 -6.42
N ALA A 108 -13.70 -20.07 -6.09
CA ALA A 108 -14.66 -19.54 -7.05
C ALA A 108 -14.30 -18.11 -7.45
N CYS A 109 -14.46 -17.79 -8.76
CA CYS A 109 -14.35 -16.40 -9.23
C CYS A 109 -15.60 -15.63 -8.80
N VAL A 110 -15.41 -14.58 -8.00
CA VAL A 110 -16.50 -13.73 -7.47
C VAL A 110 -16.54 -12.36 -8.13
N TYR A 111 -15.61 -12.09 -9.04
CA TYR A 111 -15.49 -10.81 -9.74
C TYR A 111 -16.09 -10.91 -11.15
N THR A 112 -16.96 -9.97 -11.49
CA THR A 112 -17.44 -9.79 -12.85
C THR A 112 -16.65 -8.67 -13.50
N SER A 113 -15.91 -8.98 -14.57
CA SER A 113 -15.14 -7.98 -15.31
C SER A 113 -16.06 -6.95 -15.96
N PRO A 114 -15.81 -5.66 -15.77
CA PRO A 114 -16.52 -4.61 -16.49
C PRO A 114 -16.29 -4.71 -18.01
N SER A 115 -17.20 -4.17 -18.79
CA SER A 115 -17.00 -4.00 -20.22
C SER A 115 -15.87 -3.02 -20.53
N VAL A 116 -15.34 -3.06 -21.76
CA VAL A 116 -14.27 -2.15 -22.21
C VAL A 116 -14.68 -0.68 -22.06
N MET A 117 -15.95 -0.35 -22.31
CA MET A 117 -16.45 1.02 -22.18
C MET A 117 -16.49 1.46 -20.71
N GLU A 118 -16.95 0.60 -19.81
CA GLU A 118 -16.93 0.87 -18.37
C GLU A 118 -15.51 1.04 -17.85
N ILE A 119 -14.55 0.21 -18.30
CA ILE A 119 -13.14 0.34 -17.94
C ILE A 119 -12.59 1.69 -18.40
N ARG A 120 -12.92 2.15 -19.60
CA ARG A 120 -12.55 3.47 -20.11
C ARG A 120 -13.10 4.60 -19.22
N ASP A 121 -14.36 4.49 -18.85
CA ASP A 121 -15.01 5.49 -17.98
C ASP A 121 -14.40 5.50 -16.57
N ILE A 122 -14.09 4.33 -16.01
CA ILE A 122 -13.34 4.20 -14.76
C ILE A 122 -11.98 4.90 -14.89
N CYS A 123 -11.21 4.60 -15.93
CA CYS A 123 -9.91 5.22 -16.17
C CYS A 123 -10.00 6.75 -16.24
N THR A 124 -11.03 7.28 -16.91
CA THR A 124 -11.23 8.72 -17.02
C THR A 124 -11.51 9.34 -15.64
N ARG A 125 -12.44 8.76 -14.87
CA ARG A 125 -12.75 9.23 -13.51
C ARG A 125 -11.53 9.18 -12.58
N GLU A 126 -10.76 8.09 -12.63
CA GLU A 126 -9.56 7.96 -11.79
C GLU A 126 -8.48 9.01 -12.16
N LYS A 127 -8.29 9.28 -13.45
CA LYS A 127 -7.38 10.37 -13.89
C LYS A 127 -7.84 11.74 -13.40
N ASP A 128 -9.14 11.97 -13.30
CA ASP A 128 -9.68 13.24 -12.83
C ASP A 128 -9.46 13.47 -11.33
N THR A 129 -9.17 12.42 -10.57
CA THR A 129 -8.78 12.53 -9.15
C THR A 129 -7.30 12.92 -8.97
N LEU A 130 -6.47 12.83 -9.99
CA LEU A 130 -5.08 13.29 -9.93
C LEU A 130 -5.00 14.82 -9.97
N TRP A 131 -4.01 15.37 -9.26
CA TRP A 131 -3.63 16.77 -9.39
C TRP A 131 -3.04 17.05 -10.77
N GLU A 132 -3.16 18.26 -11.26
CA GLU A 132 -2.63 18.62 -12.60
C GLU A 132 -1.11 18.44 -12.69
N GLU A 133 -0.41 18.65 -11.56
CA GLU A 133 1.03 18.43 -11.43
C GLU A 133 1.42 16.97 -11.65
N SER A 134 0.58 16.02 -11.24
CA SER A 134 0.80 14.57 -11.44
C SER A 134 0.48 14.11 -12.86
N LYS A 135 -0.26 14.90 -13.65
CA LYS A 135 -0.61 14.59 -15.05
C LYS A 135 0.42 15.08 -16.05
N ARG A 136 1.47 15.77 -15.62
CA ARG A 136 2.51 16.31 -16.51
C ARG A 136 3.30 15.17 -17.18
N LEU A 137 3.66 15.36 -18.45
CA LEU A 137 4.52 14.41 -19.17
C LEU A 137 6.00 14.54 -18.79
N VAL A 138 6.41 15.71 -18.31
CA VAL A 138 7.78 15.99 -17.87
C VAL A 138 7.75 16.36 -16.39
N ASN A 139 8.56 15.67 -15.60
CA ASN A 139 8.66 15.82 -14.15
C ASN A 139 7.27 15.80 -13.46
N PRO A 140 6.47 14.73 -13.60
CA PRO A 140 5.21 14.62 -12.91
C PRO A 140 5.45 14.61 -11.40
N HIS A 141 4.52 15.20 -10.65
CA HIS A 141 4.52 15.06 -9.20
C HIS A 141 4.09 13.63 -8.83
N GLU A 142 4.82 13.00 -7.94
CA GLU A 142 4.53 11.64 -7.51
C GLU A 142 3.35 11.62 -6.52
N VAL A 143 2.55 10.56 -6.58
CA VAL A 143 1.55 10.26 -5.57
C VAL A 143 2.25 9.45 -4.47
N TYR A 144 2.19 9.94 -3.24
CA TYR A 144 2.80 9.27 -2.09
C TYR A 144 2.10 7.95 -1.78
N VAL A 145 2.91 6.95 -1.38
CA VAL A 145 2.43 5.65 -0.91
C VAL A 145 3.06 5.42 0.46
N ASP A 146 2.29 5.67 1.50
CA ASP A 146 2.73 5.70 2.88
C ASP A 146 2.17 4.52 3.70
N LEU A 147 2.76 4.29 4.87
CA LEU A 147 2.35 3.24 5.80
C LEU A 147 1.47 3.82 6.91
N SER A 148 0.53 3.00 7.41
CA SER A 148 -0.16 3.29 8.66
C SER A 148 0.82 3.27 9.84
N ASP A 149 0.45 3.94 10.93
CA ASP A 149 1.23 3.99 12.17
C ASP A 149 1.53 2.57 12.70
N LYS A 150 0.54 1.71 12.76
CA LYS A 150 0.69 0.32 13.21
C LYS A 150 1.64 -0.48 12.32
N LEU A 151 1.49 -0.40 11.01
CA LEU A 151 2.35 -1.12 10.07
C LEU A 151 3.78 -0.58 10.08
N TYR A 152 3.95 0.74 10.21
CA TYR A 152 5.26 1.37 10.34
C TYR A 152 6.02 0.85 11.56
N HIS A 153 5.38 0.79 12.73
CA HIS A 153 6.02 0.28 13.95
C HIS A 153 6.37 -1.21 13.83
N ILE A 154 5.48 -2.05 13.34
CA ILE A 154 5.78 -3.48 13.10
C ILE A 154 6.99 -3.64 12.16
N LYS A 155 7.09 -2.84 11.10
CA LYS A 155 8.23 -2.88 10.19
C LYS A 155 9.52 -2.46 10.90
N SER A 156 9.47 -1.39 11.68
CA SER A 156 10.63 -0.86 12.41
C SER A 156 11.14 -1.87 13.44
N ASP A 157 10.27 -2.45 14.23
CA ASP A 157 10.60 -3.44 15.26
C ASP A 157 11.24 -4.70 14.64
N LEU A 158 10.71 -5.19 13.53
CA LEU A 158 11.29 -6.32 12.80
C LEU A 158 12.67 -6.02 12.21
N LEU A 159 12.88 -4.80 11.71
CA LEU A 159 14.19 -4.38 11.20
C LEU A 159 15.23 -4.28 12.33
N GLU A 160 14.83 -3.74 13.48
CA GLU A 160 15.69 -3.66 14.66
C GLU A 160 16.05 -5.05 15.20
N GLU A 161 15.07 -5.94 15.36
CA GLU A 161 15.29 -7.33 15.79
C GLU A 161 16.28 -8.06 14.87
N MET A 162 16.13 -7.92 13.56
CA MET A 162 17.03 -8.58 12.60
C MET A 162 18.44 -7.97 12.61
N SER A 163 18.55 -6.65 12.81
CA SER A 163 19.86 -5.99 12.96
C SER A 163 20.60 -6.48 14.19
N MET A 164 19.90 -6.62 15.32
CA MET A 164 20.48 -7.14 16.55
C MET A 164 20.93 -8.61 16.44
N LYS A 165 20.16 -9.45 15.75
CA LYS A 165 20.57 -10.84 15.48
C LYS A 165 21.84 -10.90 14.64
N ALA A 166 21.95 -10.10 13.60
CA ALA A 166 23.14 -10.06 12.75
C ALA A 166 24.39 -9.60 13.50
N LEU A 167 24.25 -8.74 14.52
CA LEU A 167 25.37 -8.31 15.38
C LEU A 167 25.76 -9.36 16.43
N GLY A 168 24.81 -10.20 16.87
CA GLY A 168 25.05 -11.25 17.87
C GLY A 168 25.65 -12.54 17.31
N GLU A 169 25.62 -12.73 15.99
CA GLU A 169 26.21 -13.88 15.29
C GLU A 169 27.68 -13.64 14.84
N GLN A 170 28.27 -12.51 15.16
CA GLN A 170 29.70 -12.20 14.99
C GLN A 170 30.47 -12.42 16.28
#